data_6a7c55c2626e28e02dceaa6c3327f3bd
#
_entry.id   6a7c55c2626e28e02dceaa6c3327f3bd
#
_cell.length_a   1.000
_cell.length_b   1.000
_cell.length_c   1.000
_cell.angle_alpha   90.00
_cell.angle_beta   90.00
_cell.angle_gamma   90.00
#
_symmetry.space_group_name_H-M   'P 1'
#
loop_
_entity.id
_entity.type
_entity.pdbx_description
1 polymer ?
#
loop_
_entity_poly.entity_id
_entity_poly.type
_entity_poly.pdbx_seq_one_letter_code
_entity_poly.pdbx_strand_id
1 'polypeptide(L)'
;MTLFLDSSALLSVAIEGRGRQVVIDALENDAQWCASALALSEALALVPRLTDEQVLQDDVEDAVRLLWDRIHIVPVDQMCLDRAAMIAREQPVHINDAIHLAAADRLPRPWQFITFDPAQIPVALSMGYDVISS
;
A
#
# COMPACT_ATOMS: atom_id res chain seq x y z
N MET A 1 5.62 -7.08 14.99
CA MET A 1 6.05 -6.89 13.60
C MET A 1 5.28 -5.73 13.00
N THR A 2 5.83 -5.07 12.03
CA THR A 2 5.20 -3.94 11.34
C THR A 2 4.65 -4.41 9.99
N LEU A 3 3.47 -3.94 9.63
CA LEU A 3 2.84 -4.18 8.33
C LEU A 3 2.91 -2.91 7.50
N PHE A 4 3.37 -3.02 6.27
CA PHE A 4 3.36 -1.91 5.31
C PHE A 4 2.37 -2.20 4.19
N LEU A 5 1.44 -1.27 3.95
CA LEU A 5 0.41 -1.39 2.92
C LEU A 5 0.68 -0.42 1.78
N ASP A 6 0.60 -0.91 0.55
CA ASP A 6 0.54 -0.03 -0.61
C ASP A 6 -0.91 0.42 -0.88
N SER A 7 -1.14 1.19 -1.94
CA SER A 7 -2.47 1.69 -2.26
C SER A 7 -3.45 0.57 -2.62
N SER A 8 -2.98 -0.50 -3.27
CA SER A 8 -3.85 -1.63 -3.63
C SER A 8 -4.35 -2.38 -2.40
N ALA A 9 -3.48 -2.58 -1.40
CA ALA A 9 -3.86 -3.19 -0.14
C ALA A 9 -4.82 -2.31 0.66
N LEU A 10 -4.55 -1.01 0.71
CA LEU A 10 -5.41 -0.04 1.38
C LEU A 10 -6.82 -0.04 0.78
N LEU A 11 -6.92 -0.05 -0.54
CA LEU A 11 -8.20 -0.07 -1.25
C LEU A 11 -8.96 -1.39 -1.07
N SER A 12 -8.24 -2.51 -0.98
CA SER A 12 -8.84 -3.84 -0.88
C SER A 12 -9.67 -4.03 0.39
N VAL A 13 -9.41 -3.28 1.45
CA VAL A 13 -10.20 -3.37 2.68
C VAL A 13 -11.66 -2.95 2.46
N ALA A 14 -11.90 -2.12 1.45
CA ALA A 14 -13.22 -1.58 1.13
C ALA A 14 -13.95 -2.35 0.03
N ILE A 15 -13.30 -3.35 -0.58
CA ILE A 15 -13.83 -4.11 -1.72
C ILE A 15 -14.03 -5.56 -1.30
N GLU A 16 -15.25 -6.08 -1.49
CA GLU A 16 -15.52 -7.48 -1.21
C GLU A 16 -14.66 -8.41 -2.08
N GLY A 17 -14.16 -9.49 -1.47
CA GLY A 17 -13.37 -10.48 -2.16
C GLY A 17 -12.24 -11.04 -1.30
N ARG A 18 -11.42 -11.89 -1.95
CA ARG A 18 -10.29 -12.56 -1.28
C ARG A 18 -9.26 -11.57 -0.74
N GLY A 19 -8.98 -10.51 -1.48
CA GLY A 19 -8.01 -9.51 -1.06
C GLY A 19 -8.37 -8.84 0.25
N ARG A 20 -9.65 -8.54 0.46
CA ARG A 20 -10.14 -7.95 1.71
C ARG A 20 -9.83 -8.85 2.91
N GLN A 21 -10.08 -10.14 2.81
CA GLN A 21 -9.83 -11.08 3.92
C GLN A 21 -8.33 -11.18 4.21
N VAL A 22 -7.51 -11.22 3.18
CA VAL A 22 -6.04 -11.24 3.32
C VAL A 22 -5.56 -10.01 4.10
N VAL A 23 -6.06 -8.82 3.76
CA VAL A 23 -5.69 -7.57 4.45
C VAL A 23 -6.18 -7.59 5.90
N ILE A 24 -7.43 -7.96 6.13
CA ILE A 24 -8.00 -8.02 7.48
C ILE A 24 -7.20 -8.97 8.37
N ASP A 25 -6.87 -10.15 7.88
CA ASP A 25 -6.08 -11.12 8.63
C ASP A 25 -4.67 -10.57 8.95
N ALA A 26 -4.04 -9.90 7.99
CA ALA A 26 -2.73 -9.27 8.20
C ALA A 26 -2.80 -8.15 9.25
N LEU A 27 -3.84 -7.32 9.20
CA LEU A 27 -4.04 -6.24 10.19
C LEU A 27 -4.25 -6.78 11.61
N GLU A 28 -4.95 -7.89 11.74
CA GLU A 28 -5.19 -8.52 13.04
C GLU A 28 -3.91 -9.11 13.65
N ASN A 29 -2.96 -9.51 12.82
CA ASN A 29 -1.72 -10.16 13.26
C ASN A 29 -0.60 -9.18 13.60
N ASP A 30 -0.70 -7.91 13.22
CA ASP A 30 0.34 -6.92 13.44
C ASP A 30 -0.19 -5.70 14.19
N ALA A 31 0.59 -5.23 15.16
CA ALA A 31 0.21 -4.10 16.01
C ALA A 31 0.45 -2.75 15.35
N GLN A 32 1.37 -2.65 14.40
CA GLN A 32 1.75 -1.40 13.72
C GLN A 32 1.49 -1.49 12.23
N TRP A 33 0.71 -0.55 11.74
CA TRP A 33 0.35 -0.46 10.32
C TRP A 33 0.91 0.82 9.74
N CYS A 34 1.64 0.70 8.64
CA CYS A 34 2.32 1.82 7.99
C CYS A 34 1.97 1.86 6.50
N ALA A 35 2.02 3.05 5.95
CA ALA A 35 1.88 3.29 4.51
C ALA A 35 2.59 4.58 4.14
N SER A 36 2.95 4.72 2.86
CA SER A 36 3.46 6.00 2.36
C SER A 36 2.37 7.06 2.32
N ALA A 37 2.75 8.32 2.42
CA ALA A 37 1.82 9.44 2.30
C ALA A 37 1.08 9.44 0.94
N LEU A 38 1.63 8.79 -0.09
CA LEU A 38 1.02 8.68 -1.42
C LEU A 38 -0.15 7.68 -1.45
N ALA A 39 -0.19 6.72 -0.54
CA ALA A 39 -1.12 5.59 -0.63
C ALA A 39 -2.59 6.02 -0.61
N LEU A 40 -2.96 6.96 0.26
CA LEU A 40 -4.33 7.46 0.33
C LEU A 40 -4.75 8.14 -0.97
N SER A 41 -3.90 9.03 -1.49
CA SER A 41 -4.21 9.77 -2.72
C SER A 41 -4.43 8.82 -3.90
N GLU A 42 -3.59 7.81 -4.04
CA GLU A 42 -3.77 6.81 -5.09
C GLU A 42 -5.04 5.99 -4.90
N ALA A 43 -5.31 5.53 -3.68
CA ALA A 43 -6.52 4.76 -3.40
C ALA A 43 -7.78 5.57 -3.71
N LEU A 44 -7.84 6.83 -3.27
CA LEU A 44 -8.98 7.71 -3.53
C LEU A 44 -9.16 8.01 -5.02
N ALA A 45 -8.07 8.17 -5.75
CA ALA A 45 -8.13 8.42 -7.20
C ALA A 45 -8.72 7.24 -7.98
N LEU A 46 -8.62 6.02 -7.44
CA LEU A 46 -9.14 4.82 -8.07
C LEU A 46 -10.62 4.56 -7.78
N VAL A 47 -11.19 5.19 -6.75
CA VAL A 47 -12.58 4.94 -6.33
C VAL A 47 -13.59 5.10 -7.48
N PRO A 48 -13.56 6.19 -8.30
CA PRO A 48 -14.51 6.33 -9.40
C PRO A 48 -14.38 5.28 -10.50
N ARG A 49 -13.26 4.56 -10.55
CA ARG A 49 -13.05 3.50 -11.54
C ARG A 49 -13.63 2.16 -11.09
N LEU A 50 -14.01 2.03 -9.82
CA LEU A 50 -14.57 0.80 -9.28
C LEU A 50 -16.07 0.68 -9.51
N THR A 51 -16.78 1.81 -9.50
CA THR A 51 -18.21 1.88 -9.68
C THR A 51 -18.63 3.30 -10.08
N ASP A 52 -19.71 3.40 -10.84
CA ASP A 52 -20.34 4.68 -11.20
C ASP A 52 -21.38 5.14 -10.16
N GLU A 53 -21.71 4.29 -9.20
CA GLU A 53 -22.72 4.58 -8.19
C GLU A 53 -22.11 5.41 -7.05
N GLN A 54 -22.63 6.64 -6.87
CA GLN A 54 -22.10 7.58 -5.89
C GLN A 54 -22.16 7.05 -4.47
N VAL A 55 -23.24 6.34 -4.10
CA VAL A 55 -23.39 5.77 -2.76
C VAL A 55 -22.29 4.76 -2.47
N LEU A 56 -21.98 3.90 -3.44
CA LEU A 56 -20.90 2.90 -3.30
C LEU A 56 -19.53 3.56 -3.28
N GLN A 57 -19.31 4.62 -4.07
CA GLN A 57 -18.08 5.39 -4.01
C GLN A 57 -17.87 5.99 -2.62
N ASP A 58 -18.91 6.57 -2.04
CA ASP A 58 -18.84 7.16 -0.70
C ASP A 58 -18.54 6.10 0.36
N ASP A 59 -19.16 4.93 0.26
CA ASP A 59 -18.92 3.82 1.20
C ASP A 59 -17.46 3.32 1.12
N VAL A 60 -16.92 3.19 -0.08
CA VAL A 60 -15.53 2.77 -0.29
C VAL A 60 -14.58 3.81 0.28
N GLU A 61 -14.81 5.09 -0.02
CA GLU A 61 -13.98 6.17 0.49
C GLU A 61 -13.99 6.22 2.02
N ASP A 62 -15.17 6.10 2.62
CA ASP A 62 -15.32 6.12 4.09
C ASP A 62 -14.55 4.96 4.73
N ALA A 63 -14.62 3.77 4.17
CA ALA A 63 -13.89 2.60 4.68
C ALA A 63 -12.37 2.79 4.57
N VAL A 64 -11.89 3.33 3.45
CA VAL A 64 -10.47 3.62 3.25
C VAL A 64 -9.99 4.67 4.25
N ARG A 65 -10.74 5.75 4.44
CA ARG A 65 -10.38 6.82 5.38
C ARG A 65 -10.39 6.35 6.83
N LEU A 66 -11.32 5.47 7.18
CA LEU A 66 -11.38 4.92 8.53
C LEU A 66 -10.14 4.08 8.85
N LEU A 67 -9.68 3.27 7.92
CA LEU A 67 -8.43 2.55 8.07
C LEU A 67 -7.24 3.52 8.11
N TRP A 68 -7.23 4.53 7.23
CA TRP A 68 -6.15 5.50 7.15
C TRP A 68 -5.90 6.23 8.47
N ASP A 69 -6.95 6.52 9.23
CA ASP A 69 -6.83 7.19 10.53
C ASP A 69 -6.03 6.37 11.56
N ARG A 70 -5.86 5.08 11.33
CA ARG A 70 -5.12 4.16 12.20
C ARG A 70 -3.71 3.83 11.68
N ILE A 71 -3.34 4.37 10.52
CA ILE A 71 -2.07 4.08 9.87
C ILE A 71 -1.02 5.12 10.27
N HIS A 72 0.19 4.64 10.54
CA HIS A 72 1.37 5.48 10.68
C HIS A 72 1.88 5.84 9.28
N ILE A 73 1.82 7.12 8.96
CA ILE A 73 2.15 7.62 7.62
C ILE A 73 3.66 7.84 7.52
N VAL A 74 4.29 7.20 6.54
CA VAL A 74 5.70 7.44 6.20
C VAL A 74 5.74 8.60 5.22
N PRO A 75 6.46 9.70 5.55
CA PRO A 75 6.51 10.88 4.68
C PRO A 75 7.17 10.56 3.34
N VAL A 76 6.62 11.16 2.27
CA VAL A 76 7.23 11.14 0.93
C VAL A 76 8.01 12.44 0.76
N ASP A 77 9.14 12.52 1.44
CA ASP A 77 10.07 13.65 1.36
C ASP A 77 11.08 13.46 0.23
N GLN A 78 11.99 14.39 0.06
CA GLN A 78 12.97 14.34 -1.02
C GLN A 78 13.88 13.10 -0.90
N MET A 79 14.26 12.69 0.31
CA MET A 79 15.07 11.48 0.51
C MET A 79 14.32 10.24 0.00
N CYS A 80 13.02 10.13 0.29
CA CYS A 80 12.17 9.05 -0.20
C CYS A 80 12.07 9.08 -1.73
N LEU A 81 11.87 10.26 -2.31
CA LEU A 81 11.77 10.43 -3.77
C LEU A 81 13.08 10.10 -4.49
N ASP A 82 14.21 10.47 -3.93
CA ASP A 82 15.52 10.12 -4.49
C ASP A 82 15.73 8.60 -4.49
N ARG A 83 15.38 7.94 -3.40
CA ARG A 83 15.44 6.48 -3.31
C ARG A 83 14.49 5.81 -4.31
N ALA A 84 13.28 6.35 -4.45
CA ALA A 84 12.29 5.85 -5.42
C ALA A 84 12.80 5.97 -6.86
N ALA A 85 13.47 7.07 -7.19
CA ALA A 85 14.06 7.25 -8.51
C ALA A 85 15.12 6.18 -8.81
N MET A 86 15.95 5.84 -7.83
CA MET A 86 16.95 4.77 -7.97
C MET A 86 16.28 3.41 -8.18
N ILE A 87 15.25 3.11 -7.39
CA ILE A 87 14.49 1.85 -7.54
C ILE A 87 13.88 1.76 -8.94
N ALA A 88 13.23 2.83 -9.41
CA ALA A 88 12.59 2.86 -10.71
C ALA A 88 13.58 2.76 -11.89
N ARG A 89 14.83 3.16 -11.69
CA ARG A 89 15.90 2.98 -12.69
C ARG A 89 16.38 1.53 -12.77
N GLU A 90 16.42 0.84 -11.64
CA GLU A 90 17.01 -0.51 -11.53
C GLU A 90 15.97 -1.61 -11.69
N GLN A 91 14.70 -1.33 -11.45
CA GLN A 91 13.63 -2.31 -11.39
C GLN A 91 12.49 -1.93 -12.33
N PRO A 92 11.74 -2.93 -12.88
CA PRO A 92 10.64 -2.65 -13.80
C PRO A 92 9.36 -2.23 -13.07
N VAL A 93 9.39 -1.10 -12.38
CA VAL A 93 8.23 -0.52 -11.69
C VAL A 93 8.08 0.95 -12.07
N HIS A 94 6.85 1.45 -12.03
CA HIS A 94 6.57 2.87 -12.19
C HIS A 94 7.03 3.64 -10.95
N ILE A 95 7.21 4.95 -11.09
CA ILE A 95 7.71 5.79 -10.00
C ILE A 95 6.81 5.77 -8.76
N ASN A 96 5.49 5.73 -8.94
CA ASN A 96 4.57 5.66 -7.82
C ASN A 96 4.72 4.35 -7.02
N ASP A 97 4.91 3.22 -7.69
CA ASP A 97 5.19 1.94 -7.01
C ASP A 97 6.54 1.99 -6.30
N ALA A 98 7.54 2.59 -6.94
CA ALA A 98 8.85 2.77 -6.35
C ALA A 98 8.81 3.66 -5.09
N ILE A 99 7.90 4.63 -5.04
CA ILE A 99 7.69 5.47 -3.85
C ILE A 99 7.22 4.63 -2.66
N HIS A 100 6.28 3.70 -2.86
CA HIS A 100 5.86 2.81 -1.78
C HIS A 100 6.99 1.93 -1.29
N LEU A 101 7.78 1.38 -2.19
CA LEU A 101 8.95 0.56 -1.84
C LEU A 101 10.01 1.38 -1.09
N ALA A 102 10.27 2.60 -1.55
CA ALA A 102 11.22 3.50 -0.90
C ALA A 102 10.76 3.90 0.51
N ALA A 103 9.47 4.15 0.68
CA ALA A 103 8.90 4.46 1.99
C ALA A 103 9.02 3.26 2.94
N ALA A 104 8.71 2.05 2.48
CA ALA A 104 8.87 0.83 3.25
C ALA A 104 10.32 0.61 3.69
N ASP A 105 11.26 0.90 2.80
CA ASP A 105 12.70 0.72 3.06
C ASP A 105 13.23 1.61 4.20
N ARG A 106 12.49 2.66 4.57
CA ARG A 106 12.85 3.54 5.69
C ARG A 106 12.48 2.97 7.06
N LEU A 107 11.66 1.94 7.10
CA LEU A 107 11.20 1.34 8.35
C LEU A 107 12.22 0.34 8.90
N PRO A 108 12.37 0.24 10.22
CA PRO A 108 13.20 -0.79 10.82
C PRO A 108 12.57 -2.17 10.58
N ARG A 109 13.41 -3.13 10.18
CA ARG A 109 12.99 -4.52 10.03
C ARG A 109 12.86 -5.20 11.41
N PRO A 110 12.01 -6.22 11.57
CA PRO A 110 11.25 -6.93 10.54
C PRO A 110 9.90 -6.26 10.25
N TRP A 111 9.48 -6.33 8.98
CA TRP A 111 8.17 -5.88 8.54
C TRP A 111 7.71 -6.70 7.33
N GLN A 112 6.40 -6.67 7.07
CA GLN A 112 5.78 -7.35 5.94
C GLN A 112 5.19 -6.31 4.99
N PHE A 113 5.35 -6.54 3.71
CA PHE A 113 4.83 -5.68 2.64
C PHE A 113 3.61 -6.35 2.03
N ILE A 114 2.45 -5.70 2.11
CA ILE A 114 1.23 -6.23 1.53
C ILE A 114 0.85 -5.44 0.28
N THR A 115 0.72 -6.14 -0.84
CA THR A 115 0.37 -5.59 -2.15
C THR A 115 -0.39 -6.61 -2.98
N PHE A 116 -1.28 -6.12 -3.83
CA PHE A 116 -1.98 -6.94 -4.83
C PHE A 116 -1.62 -6.52 -6.26
N ASP A 117 -0.63 -5.64 -6.41
CA ASP A 117 -0.13 -5.21 -7.71
C ASP A 117 0.87 -6.25 -8.24
N PRO A 118 0.55 -6.95 -9.35
CA PRO A 118 1.46 -7.97 -9.91
C PRO A 118 2.82 -7.41 -10.33
N ALA A 119 2.91 -6.13 -10.67
CA ALA A 119 4.18 -5.50 -11.04
C ALA A 119 5.07 -5.27 -9.82
N GLN A 120 4.49 -5.07 -8.65
CA GLN A 120 5.22 -4.74 -7.44
C GLN A 120 5.73 -5.97 -6.68
N ILE A 121 5.01 -7.09 -6.75
CA ILE A 121 5.35 -8.31 -6.01
C ILE A 121 6.77 -8.79 -6.29
N PRO A 122 7.19 -9.03 -7.56
CA PRO A 122 8.55 -9.55 -7.81
C PRO A 122 9.64 -8.57 -7.41
N VAL A 123 9.39 -7.28 -7.52
CA VAL A 123 10.38 -6.26 -7.14
C VAL A 123 10.55 -6.22 -5.62
N ALA A 124 9.45 -6.26 -4.88
CA ALA A 124 9.49 -6.33 -3.41
C ALA A 124 10.25 -7.58 -2.94
N LEU A 125 9.99 -8.73 -3.56
CA LEU A 125 10.71 -9.97 -3.25
C LEU A 125 12.21 -9.85 -3.55
N SER A 126 12.58 -9.25 -4.70
CA SER A 126 13.98 -9.06 -5.06
C SER A 126 14.72 -8.13 -4.12
N MET A 127 14.00 -7.22 -3.46
CA MET A 127 14.56 -6.31 -2.43
C MET A 127 14.65 -6.98 -1.06
N GLY A 128 14.26 -8.24 -0.94
CA GLY A 128 14.34 -8.99 0.31
C GLY A 128 13.16 -8.75 1.26
N TYR A 129 12.04 -8.27 0.75
CA TYR A 129 10.85 -8.02 1.58
C TYR A 129 10.01 -9.28 1.74
N ASP A 130 9.41 -9.46 2.92
CA ASP A 130 8.36 -10.43 3.11
C ASP A 130 7.07 -9.88 2.51
N VAL A 131 6.51 -10.57 1.51
CA VAL A 131 5.34 -10.10 0.77
C VAL A 131 4.12 -10.92 1.13
N ILE A 132 3.02 -10.22 1.44
CA ILE A 132 1.69 -10.80 1.56
C ILE A 132 0.89 -10.40 0.33
N SER A 133 0.26 -11.37 -0.31
CA SER A 133 -0.61 -11.14 -1.47
C SER A 133 -1.66 -12.25 -1.56
N SER A 134 -2.54 -12.13 -2.51
CA SER A 134 -3.57 -13.17 -2.77
C SER A 134 -3.36 -13.88 -4.09
#